data_862efa8fdc51ddbcf8072ba47f3c3bbe
#
_entry.id   862efa8fdc51ddbcf8072ba47f3c3bbe
#
_cell.length_a   1.000
_cell.length_b   1.000
_cell.length_c   1.000
_cell.angle_alpha   90.00
_cell.angle_beta   90.00
_cell.angle_gamma   90.00
#
_symmetry.space_group_name_H-M   'P 1'
#
loop_
_entity.id
_entity.type
_entity.pdbx_description
1 polymer ?
#
loop_
_entity_poly.entity_id
_entity_poly.type
_entity_poly.pdbx_seq_one_letter_code
_entity_poly.pdbx_strand_id
1 'polypeptide(L)'
;SEYVLVFASGEGQESIVQHWETVVDWGDEWNYFLGVTNPPTGWIHSDFDDSEWLSGVSGFGYGDNDDATIIPPYMSNFVRKSFDIESIDNIARIILHIDYDDAFVAYLNGIEIARSNIGTPGIAPNYNEGSYEWHEAVMYTGGYPEEYEIDFESNMLVNEGNILAIQVHNYNQTSSDMSLIPFLTLGMLEEPSEPIGPSETLNFPMTNLHADFKIESEGETLILTNPVGEVIDVVDSVSVPTDVSFGRQPDGGSELVFF
;
A
#
# COMPACT_ATOMS: atom_id res chain seq x y z
N SER A 1 13.61 -15.97 19.84
CA SER A 1 12.52 -15.56 20.77
C SER A 1 11.60 -14.70 19.96
N GLU A 2 10.37 -15.16 19.74
CA GLU A 2 9.33 -14.35 19.11
C GLU A 2 8.70 -13.50 20.22
N TYR A 3 8.60 -12.20 20.00
CA TYR A 3 7.92 -11.28 20.90
C TYR A 3 6.57 -10.94 20.27
N VAL A 4 5.53 -10.89 21.10
CA VAL A 4 4.23 -10.34 20.73
C VAL A 4 4.07 -9.04 21.50
N LEU A 5 3.89 -7.93 20.79
CA LEU A 5 3.64 -6.62 21.36
C LEU A 5 2.13 -6.35 21.31
N VAL A 6 1.53 -6.03 22.44
CA VAL A 6 0.10 -5.70 22.55
C VAL A 6 -0.04 -4.34 23.21
N PHE A 7 -0.77 -3.41 22.58
CA PHE A 7 -1.06 -2.10 23.13
C PHE A 7 -2.44 -2.10 23.80
N ALA A 8 -2.50 -1.76 25.07
CA ALA A 8 -3.76 -1.58 25.79
C ALA A 8 -4.25 -0.12 25.61
N SER A 9 -4.67 0.24 24.40
CA SER A 9 -5.12 1.60 24.06
C SER A 9 -6.56 1.88 24.46
N GLY A 10 -7.38 0.83 24.66
CA GLY A 10 -8.83 0.90 24.88
C GLY A 10 -9.59 1.42 23.67
N GLU A 11 -8.93 1.56 22.53
CA GLU A 11 -9.56 1.76 21.24
C GLU A 11 -9.92 0.37 20.73
N GLY A 12 -11.21 0.09 20.50
CA GLY A 12 -11.65 -1.17 19.91
C GLY A 12 -10.92 -1.34 18.57
N GLN A 13 -10.53 -2.58 18.25
CA GLN A 13 -9.88 -2.86 16.99
C GLN A 13 -10.84 -2.56 15.85
N GLU A 14 -10.68 -1.40 15.20
CA GLU A 14 -11.16 -1.22 13.85
C GLU A 14 -10.28 -2.09 12.95
N SER A 15 -10.86 -3.08 12.30
CA SER A 15 -10.31 -4.07 11.37
C SER A 15 -8.77 -4.25 11.42
N ILE A 16 -8.32 -5.26 12.16
CA ILE A 16 -6.89 -5.57 12.24
C ILE A 16 -6.46 -6.22 10.94
N VAL A 17 -5.55 -5.57 10.23
CA VAL A 17 -4.78 -6.26 9.20
C VAL A 17 -3.89 -7.29 9.89
N GLN A 18 -4.08 -8.56 9.60
CA GLN A 18 -3.26 -9.66 10.12
C GLN A 18 -2.18 -10.08 9.14
N HIS A 19 -2.38 -9.80 7.87
CA HIS A 19 -1.47 -10.15 6.80
C HIS A 19 -1.48 -9.10 5.69
N TRP A 20 -0.33 -8.88 5.03
CA TRP A 20 -0.20 -7.97 3.91
C TRP A 20 0.12 -8.73 2.63
N GLU A 21 -0.60 -8.43 1.54
CA GLU A 21 -0.40 -8.99 0.21
C GLU A 21 -0.14 -7.88 -0.79
N THR A 22 1.06 -7.81 -1.37
CA THR A 22 1.34 -6.89 -2.49
C THR A 22 0.97 -7.57 -3.80
N VAL A 23 -0.27 -7.35 -4.25
CA VAL A 23 -0.86 -7.99 -5.44
C VAL A 23 -0.39 -7.36 -6.76
N VAL A 24 0.20 -6.17 -6.69
CA VAL A 24 0.93 -5.54 -7.79
C VAL A 24 2.23 -5.02 -7.23
N ASP A 25 3.36 -5.51 -7.77
CA ASP A 25 4.69 -5.23 -7.23
C ASP A 25 5.65 -4.70 -8.31
N TRP A 26 6.77 -4.15 -7.88
CA TRP A 26 7.86 -3.77 -8.77
C TRP A 26 8.41 -5.00 -9.50
N GLY A 27 8.60 -4.85 -10.81
CA GLY A 27 9.05 -5.95 -11.66
C GLY A 27 7.92 -6.77 -12.27
N ASP A 28 6.68 -6.48 -11.95
CA ASP A 28 5.52 -7.07 -12.63
C ASP A 28 5.44 -6.66 -14.10
N GLU A 29 4.91 -7.54 -14.94
CA GLU A 29 4.62 -7.25 -16.35
C GLU A 29 3.26 -6.55 -16.47
N TRP A 30 3.25 -5.47 -17.26
CA TRP A 30 2.09 -4.63 -17.53
C TRP A 30 1.88 -4.46 -19.02
N ASN A 31 0.65 -4.15 -19.42
CA ASN A 31 0.38 -3.57 -20.74
C ASN A 31 0.42 -2.05 -20.68
N TYR A 32 1.02 -1.41 -21.70
CA TYR A 32 1.14 0.04 -21.72
C TYR A 32 0.86 0.66 -23.10
N PHE A 33 0.40 1.91 -23.08
CA PHE A 33 0.05 2.70 -24.26
C PHE A 33 0.75 4.05 -24.19
N LEU A 34 1.54 4.35 -25.21
CA LEU A 34 2.29 5.60 -25.29
C LEU A 34 1.37 6.80 -25.52
N GLY A 35 1.60 7.90 -24.82
CA GLY A 35 0.81 9.14 -24.86
C GLY A 35 0.98 9.95 -26.15
N VAL A 36 0.87 9.30 -27.31
CA VAL A 36 0.82 9.96 -28.63
C VAL A 36 -0.58 10.46 -28.95
N THR A 37 -1.58 9.92 -28.29
CA THR A 37 -3.00 10.28 -28.38
C THR A 37 -3.68 9.81 -27.10
N ASN A 38 -4.93 10.20 -26.86
CA ASN A 38 -5.71 9.59 -25.79
C ASN A 38 -5.86 8.10 -26.04
N PRO A 39 -5.77 7.25 -25.00
CA PRO A 39 -6.06 5.82 -25.12
C PRO A 39 -7.52 5.62 -25.53
N PRO A 40 -7.88 4.44 -26.09
CA PRO A 40 -9.26 4.13 -26.44
C PRO A 40 -10.20 4.25 -25.24
N THR A 41 -11.47 4.65 -25.51
CA THR A 41 -12.48 4.76 -24.45
C THR A 41 -12.66 3.45 -23.71
N GLY A 42 -12.78 3.51 -22.39
CA GLY A 42 -12.99 2.35 -21.53
C GLY A 42 -11.70 1.68 -21.06
N TRP A 43 -10.54 2.18 -21.42
CA TRP A 43 -9.23 1.61 -21.06
C TRP A 43 -9.03 1.40 -19.55
N ILE A 44 -9.77 2.07 -18.69
CA ILE A 44 -9.72 1.93 -17.23
C ILE A 44 -10.57 0.77 -16.68
N HIS A 45 -11.41 0.13 -17.52
CA HIS A 45 -12.31 -0.93 -17.11
C HIS A 45 -11.74 -2.33 -17.34
N SER A 46 -12.20 -3.31 -16.58
CA SER A 46 -11.73 -4.70 -16.62
C SER A 46 -12.12 -5.45 -17.91
N ASP A 47 -13.19 -5.02 -18.59
CA ASP A 47 -13.67 -5.62 -19.84
C ASP A 47 -12.99 -5.04 -21.11
N PHE A 48 -12.04 -4.10 -20.94
CA PHE A 48 -11.30 -3.53 -22.06
C PHE A 48 -10.23 -4.51 -22.56
N ASP A 49 -10.18 -4.73 -23.89
CA ASP A 49 -9.17 -5.54 -24.55
C ASP A 49 -7.90 -4.70 -24.84
N ASP A 50 -6.84 -4.96 -24.10
CA ASP A 50 -5.53 -4.33 -24.23
C ASP A 50 -4.48 -5.22 -24.92
N SER A 51 -4.89 -6.29 -25.59
CA SER A 51 -4.00 -7.24 -26.26
C SER A 51 -3.13 -6.63 -27.37
N GLU A 52 -3.53 -5.48 -27.92
CA GLU A 52 -2.77 -4.72 -28.91
C GLU A 52 -1.82 -3.66 -28.28
N TRP A 53 -1.83 -3.53 -26.96
CA TRP A 53 -0.92 -2.63 -26.27
C TRP A 53 0.50 -3.22 -26.21
N LEU A 54 1.48 -2.38 -25.94
CA LEU A 54 2.84 -2.84 -25.69
C LEU A 54 2.91 -3.50 -24.30
N SER A 55 3.86 -4.42 -24.11
CA SER A 55 4.11 -5.06 -22.83
C SER A 55 5.48 -4.67 -22.29
N GLY A 56 5.59 -4.50 -20.97
CA GLY A 56 6.83 -4.14 -20.30
C GLY A 56 6.74 -4.35 -18.81
N VAL A 57 7.91 -4.36 -18.19
CA VAL A 57 8.08 -4.55 -16.75
C VAL A 57 8.02 -3.19 -16.05
N SER A 58 7.33 -3.10 -14.90
CA SER A 58 7.34 -1.92 -14.00
C SER A 58 8.78 -1.62 -13.51
N GLY A 59 9.31 -0.41 -13.39
CA GLY A 59 8.92 0.94 -13.67
C GLY A 59 9.10 1.38 -15.11
N PHE A 60 8.26 2.29 -15.44
CA PHE A 60 8.16 2.88 -16.76
C PHE A 60 8.67 4.30 -16.73
N GLY A 61 9.56 4.66 -17.64
CA GLY A 61 10.03 6.03 -17.72
C GLY A 61 11.24 6.23 -18.61
N TYR A 62 11.96 7.30 -18.37
CA TYR A 62 13.23 7.64 -19.00
C TYR A 62 13.94 8.73 -18.19
N GLY A 63 15.29 8.78 -18.25
CA GLY A 63 16.10 9.92 -17.80
C GLY A 63 17.02 9.64 -16.63
N ASP A 64 16.58 9.00 -15.57
CA ASP A 64 17.27 8.84 -14.27
C ASP A 64 17.85 7.45 -13.98
N ASN A 65 17.63 6.49 -14.88
CA ASN A 65 18.19 5.12 -14.90
C ASN A 65 17.63 4.17 -13.81
N ASP A 66 16.43 4.38 -13.33
CA ASP A 66 15.69 3.49 -12.42
C ASP A 66 14.58 2.69 -13.14
N ASP A 67 14.30 3.03 -14.39
CA ASP A 67 13.26 2.39 -15.19
C ASP A 67 13.68 1.05 -15.78
N ALA A 68 12.85 0.02 -15.58
CA ALA A 68 13.01 -1.27 -16.21
C ALA A 68 12.50 -1.27 -17.66
N THR A 69 11.44 -0.49 -17.94
CA THR A 69 10.88 -0.28 -19.27
C THR A 69 11.09 1.16 -19.71
N ILE A 70 12.09 1.36 -20.57
CA ILE A 70 12.40 2.69 -21.11
C ILE A 70 11.38 3.06 -22.19
N ILE A 71 10.65 4.15 -21.97
CA ILE A 71 9.68 4.70 -22.91
C ILE A 71 10.24 5.96 -23.62
N PRO A 72 9.73 6.29 -24.82
CA PRO A 72 10.08 7.57 -25.46
C PRO A 72 9.54 8.77 -24.66
N PRO A 73 10.18 9.96 -24.74
CA PRO A 73 9.80 11.16 -24.00
C PRO A 73 8.48 11.78 -24.54
N TYR A 74 7.36 11.23 -24.10
CA TYR A 74 6.02 11.76 -24.34
C TYR A 74 5.50 12.52 -23.11
N MET A 75 4.42 13.30 -23.32
CA MET A 75 3.73 14.01 -22.23
C MET A 75 3.10 13.07 -21.23
N SER A 76 2.71 11.87 -21.66
CA SER A 76 2.05 10.88 -20.79
C SER A 76 2.34 9.47 -21.22
N ASN A 77 2.13 8.54 -20.30
CA ASN A 77 2.08 7.11 -20.54
C ASN A 77 0.90 6.51 -19.78
N PHE A 78 0.30 5.44 -20.32
CA PHE A 78 -0.87 4.77 -19.76
C PHE A 78 -0.52 3.30 -19.54
N VAL A 79 -0.73 2.79 -18.34
CA VAL A 79 -0.37 1.41 -17.99
C VAL A 79 -1.58 0.68 -17.40
N ARG A 80 -1.61 -0.64 -17.58
CA ARG A 80 -2.67 -1.53 -17.08
C ARG A 80 -2.06 -2.82 -16.55
N LYS A 81 -2.49 -3.23 -15.37
CA LYS A 81 -2.10 -4.49 -14.74
C LYS A 81 -3.35 -5.23 -14.29
N SER A 82 -3.49 -6.48 -14.73
CA SER A 82 -4.51 -7.38 -14.16
C SER A 82 -3.97 -8.13 -12.95
N PHE A 83 -4.83 -8.36 -11.97
CA PHE A 83 -4.52 -9.15 -10.78
C PHE A 83 -5.79 -9.83 -10.23
N ASP A 84 -5.58 -10.90 -9.48
CA ASP A 84 -6.64 -11.68 -8.84
C ASP A 84 -6.50 -11.61 -7.31
N ILE A 85 -7.60 -11.88 -6.61
CA ILE A 85 -7.70 -11.86 -5.15
C ILE A 85 -8.41 -13.14 -4.72
N GLU A 86 -7.87 -13.88 -3.75
CA GLU A 86 -8.50 -15.11 -3.28
C GLU A 86 -9.90 -14.86 -2.71
N SER A 87 -10.08 -13.81 -1.91
CA SER A 87 -11.36 -13.41 -1.33
C SER A 87 -11.42 -11.93 -1.01
N ILE A 88 -12.35 -11.21 -1.63
CA ILE A 88 -12.61 -9.79 -1.33
C ILE A 88 -13.16 -9.58 0.08
N ASP A 89 -13.86 -10.56 0.66
CA ASP A 89 -14.41 -10.48 2.02
C ASP A 89 -13.32 -10.48 3.10
N ASN A 90 -12.09 -10.87 2.71
CA ASN A 90 -10.93 -10.90 3.58
C ASN A 90 -10.12 -9.58 3.59
N ILE A 91 -10.53 -8.58 2.80
CA ILE A 91 -9.80 -7.31 2.69
C ILE A 91 -10.28 -6.33 3.76
N ALA A 92 -9.32 -5.82 4.54
CA ALA A 92 -9.52 -4.77 5.53
C ALA A 92 -9.07 -3.39 5.05
N ARG A 93 -7.98 -3.34 4.25
CA ARG A 93 -7.37 -2.10 3.75
C ARG A 93 -6.84 -2.28 2.34
N ILE A 94 -6.78 -1.18 1.59
CA ILE A 94 -6.10 -1.11 0.30
C ILE A 94 -5.16 0.09 0.33
N ILE A 95 -3.90 -0.12 -0.07
CA ILE A 95 -2.89 0.93 -0.14
C ILE A 95 -2.27 0.91 -1.54
N LEU A 96 -2.31 2.05 -2.22
CA LEU A 96 -1.50 2.32 -3.40
C LEU A 96 -0.22 3.01 -2.94
N HIS A 97 0.94 2.38 -3.18
CA HIS A 97 2.22 3.07 -3.12
C HIS A 97 2.65 3.37 -4.55
N ILE A 98 3.18 4.55 -4.77
CA ILE A 98 3.56 4.97 -6.11
C ILE A 98 4.72 5.96 -6.06
N ASP A 99 5.77 5.68 -6.83
CA ASP A 99 6.82 6.64 -7.14
C ASP A 99 6.58 7.14 -8.55
N TYR A 100 6.56 8.44 -8.74
CA TYR A 100 6.14 9.06 -10.00
C TYR A 100 6.81 10.41 -10.23
N ASP A 101 6.90 10.78 -11.49
CA ASP A 101 7.37 12.06 -12.01
C ASP A 101 6.52 12.43 -13.23
N ASP A 102 5.79 13.54 -13.31
CA ASP A 102 5.51 14.66 -12.36
C ASP A 102 4.11 14.53 -11.73
N ALA A 103 3.20 13.77 -12.36
CA ALA A 103 1.79 13.63 -11.95
C ALA A 103 1.20 12.30 -12.36
N PHE A 104 0.15 11.85 -11.66
CA PHE A 104 -0.57 10.63 -12.04
C PHE A 104 -2.06 10.71 -11.73
N VAL A 105 -2.83 9.79 -12.34
CA VAL A 105 -4.17 9.38 -11.93
C VAL A 105 -4.25 7.87 -11.97
N ALA A 106 -4.68 7.25 -10.88
CA ALA A 106 -4.86 5.81 -10.75
C ALA A 106 -6.33 5.42 -10.65
N TYR A 107 -6.67 4.31 -11.30
CA TYR A 107 -8.02 3.76 -11.36
C TYR A 107 -8.00 2.28 -10.99
N LEU A 108 -8.97 1.85 -10.19
CA LEU A 108 -9.22 0.46 -9.86
C LEU A 108 -10.57 0.04 -10.43
N ASN A 109 -10.60 -0.88 -11.40
CA ASN A 109 -11.81 -1.34 -12.09
C ASN A 109 -12.69 -0.19 -12.64
N GLY A 110 -12.07 0.90 -13.12
CA GLY A 110 -12.77 2.06 -13.67
C GLY A 110 -13.11 3.15 -12.66
N ILE A 111 -12.84 2.95 -11.38
CA ILE A 111 -13.05 3.93 -10.31
C ILE A 111 -11.73 4.65 -10.03
N GLU A 112 -11.72 5.99 -10.06
CA GLU A 112 -10.54 6.77 -9.67
C GLU A 112 -10.28 6.58 -8.18
N ILE A 113 -9.07 6.09 -7.83
CA ILE A 113 -8.67 5.79 -6.46
C ILE A 113 -7.64 6.76 -5.90
N ALA A 114 -6.81 7.35 -6.75
CA ALA A 114 -5.81 8.33 -6.35
C ALA A 114 -5.46 9.25 -7.50
N ARG A 115 -5.06 10.46 -7.18
CA ARG A 115 -4.59 11.47 -8.13
C ARG A 115 -3.61 12.40 -7.44
N SER A 116 -2.57 12.80 -8.16
CA SER A 116 -1.66 13.85 -7.71
C SER A 116 -1.29 14.78 -8.85
N ASN A 117 -1.24 16.07 -8.53
CA ASN A 117 -0.63 17.15 -9.30
C ASN A 117 -1.19 17.40 -10.71
N ILE A 118 -2.40 16.90 -11.07
CA ILE A 118 -2.99 17.08 -12.39
C ILE A 118 -4.52 17.12 -12.37
N GLY A 119 -5.11 17.99 -13.18
CA GLY A 119 -6.53 18.00 -13.55
C GLY A 119 -7.51 18.07 -12.37
N THR A 120 -8.77 17.77 -12.64
CA THR A 120 -9.85 17.79 -11.64
C THR A 120 -10.32 16.36 -11.33
N PRO A 121 -10.50 15.96 -10.07
CA PRO A 121 -11.03 14.64 -9.72
C PRO A 121 -12.31 14.28 -10.49
N GLY A 122 -12.37 13.04 -11.00
CA GLY A 122 -13.46 12.52 -11.80
C GLY A 122 -13.43 12.95 -13.29
N ILE A 123 -12.46 13.77 -13.71
CA ILE A 123 -12.26 14.14 -15.12
C ILE A 123 -10.87 13.61 -15.55
N ALA A 124 -10.86 12.64 -16.47
CA ALA A 124 -9.60 12.09 -16.97
C ALA A 124 -8.80 13.17 -17.73
N PRO A 125 -7.53 13.42 -17.38
CA PRO A 125 -6.66 14.30 -18.15
C PRO A 125 -6.47 13.81 -19.58
N ASN A 126 -6.29 14.77 -20.52
CA ASN A 126 -5.93 14.42 -21.88
C ASN A 126 -4.44 14.01 -21.96
N TYR A 127 -4.09 13.17 -22.94
CA TYR A 127 -2.72 12.66 -23.14
C TYR A 127 -1.63 13.75 -23.20
N ASN A 128 -1.98 14.98 -23.60
CA ASN A 128 -1.09 16.11 -23.74
C ASN A 128 -1.24 17.17 -22.63
N GLU A 129 -1.95 16.86 -21.56
CA GLU A 129 -2.10 17.73 -20.39
C GLU A 129 -0.88 17.55 -19.49
N GLY A 130 -0.27 18.65 -19.05
CA GLY A 130 0.87 18.63 -18.12
C GLY A 130 0.44 18.75 -16.67
N SER A 131 1.33 18.42 -15.76
CA SER A 131 1.13 18.61 -14.33
C SER A 131 1.06 20.10 -13.96
N TYR A 132 0.55 20.42 -12.77
CA TYR A 132 0.50 21.79 -12.26
C TYR A 132 1.87 22.30 -11.83
N GLU A 133 2.64 21.44 -11.22
CA GLU A 133 3.98 21.70 -10.71
C GLU A 133 4.87 20.51 -11.03
N TRP A 134 6.18 20.68 -10.93
CA TRP A 134 7.10 19.54 -11.06
C TRP A 134 7.16 18.76 -9.75
N HIS A 135 7.32 17.45 -9.88
CA HIS A 135 7.43 16.50 -8.81
C HIS A 135 8.45 15.43 -9.24
N GLU A 136 9.40 15.13 -8.37
CA GLU A 136 10.49 14.19 -8.63
C GLU A 136 10.19 12.84 -7.98
N ALA A 137 10.41 11.76 -8.71
CA ALA A 137 10.49 10.42 -8.15
C ALA A 137 11.62 10.34 -7.12
N VAL A 138 11.52 9.44 -6.15
CA VAL A 138 12.49 9.38 -5.04
C VAL A 138 13.16 8.02 -4.87
N MET A 139 12.61 6.94 -5.46
CA MET A 139 13.15 5.58 -5.27
C MET A 139 14.55 5.43 -5.86
N TYR A 140 14.86 6.11 -6.97
CA TYR A 140 16.21 6.09 -7.57
C TYR A 140 17.30 6.65 -6.62
N THR A 141 16.92 7.45 -5.64
CA THR A 141 17.84 7.96 -4.59
C THR A 141 17.79 7.14 -3.31
N GLY A 142 17.02 6.07 -3.26
CA GLY A 142 16.80 5.24 -2.09
C GLY A 142 15.70 5.75 -1.15
N GLY A 143 14.82 6.64 -1.64
CA GLY A 143 13.59 7.06 -0.96
C GLY A 143 12.51 5.97 -1.04
N TYR A 144 11.38 6.21 -0.36
CA TYR A 144 10.20 5.36 -0.40
C TYR A 144 9.12 6.00 -1.28
N PRO A 145 8.32 5.19 -2.02
CA PRO A 145 7.20 5.70 -2.79
C PRO A 145 6.15 6.36 -1.88
N GLU A 146 5.38 7.29 -2.44
CA GLU A 146 4.26 7.91 -1.72
C GLU A 146 3.15 6.89 -1.45
N GLU A 147 2.49 7.01 -0.30
CA GLU A 147 1.41 6.14 0.17
C GLU A 147 0.06 6.84 0.04
N TYR A 148 -0.89 6.15 -0.60
CA TYR A 148 -2.29 6.55 -0.72
C TYR A 148 -3.18 5.45 -0.15
N GLU A 149 -3.78 5.69 1.03
CA GLU A 149 -4.80 4.80 1.56
C GLU A 149 -6.10 4.99 0.80
N ILE A 150 -6.68 3.89 0.33
CA ILE A 150 -7.88 3.90 -0.51
C ILE A 150 -9.10 3.63 0.36
N ASP A 151 -10.07 4.55 0.33
CA ASP A 151 -11.39 4.32 0.92
C ASP A 151 -12.08 3.17 0.18
N PHE A 152 -12.05 1.99 0.79
CA PHE A 152 -12.52 0.76 0.16
C PHE A 152 -14.01 0.56 0.30
N GLU A 153 -14.70 0.42 -0.84
CA GLU A 153 -16.05 -0.09 -0.94
C GLU A 153 -16.05 -1.48 -1.60
N SER A 154 -16.80 -2.43 -1.07
CA SER A 154 -16.79 -3.84 -1.51
C SER A 154 -17.14 -4.06 -3.00
N ASN A 155 -17.71 -3.06 -3.67
CA ASN A 155 -18.02 -3.09 -5.10
C ASN A 155 -16.84 -2.65 -6.00
N MET A 156 -15.72 -2.21 -5.42
CA MET A 156 -14.54 -1.76 -6.16
C MET A 156 -13.68 -2.92 -6.67
N LEU A 157 -13.79 -4.10 -6.06
CA LEU A 157 -12.99 -5.27 -6.36
C LEU A 157 -13.87 -6.48 -6.68
N VAL A 158 -13.30 -7.41 -7.42
CA VAL A 158 -13.82 -8.74 -7.68
C VAL A 158 -12.74 -9.78 -7.39
N ASN A 159 -13.09 -11.06 -7.25
CA ASN A 159 -12.08 -12.08 -6.95
C ASN A 159 -11.12 -12.28 -8.14
N GLU A 160 -11.61 -12.23 -9.37
CA GLU A 160 -10.80 -12.47 -10.57
C GLU A 160 -10.91 -11.31 -11.57
N GLY A 161 -9.81 -10.98 -12.24
CA GLY A 161 -9.79 -10.02 -13.34
C GLY A 161 -9.90 -8.56 -12.90
N ASN A 162 -9.37 -8.20 -11.74
CA ASN A 162 -9.21 -6.79 -11.36
C ASN A 162 -8.20 -6.10 -12.27
N ILE A 163 -8.38 -4.81 -12.48
CA ILE A 163 -7.48 -3.96 -13.24
C ILE A 163 -7.06 -2.75 -12.41
N LEU A 164 -5.76 -2.61 -12.22
CA LEU A 164 -5.13 -1.35 -11.85
C LEU A 164 -4.69 -0.65 -13.14
N ALA A 165 -5.26 0.53 -13.41
CA ALA A 165 -4.94 1.33 -14.56
C ALA A 165 -4.40 2.69 -14.11
N ILE A 166 -3.29 3.16 -14.68
CA ILE A 166 -2.64 4.41 -14.27
C ILE A 166 -2.24 5.21 -15.51
N GLN A 167 -2.41 6.52 -15.44
CA GLN A 167 -1.79 7.46 -16.37
C GLN A 167 -0.80 8.32 -15.60
N VAL A 168 0.43 8.43 -16.12
CA VAL A 168 1.49 9.31 -15.63
C VAL A 168 1.70 10.44 -16.62
N HIS A 169 2.00 11.63 -16.13
CA HIS A 169 2.14 12.83 -16.95
C HIS A 169 3.33 13.66 -16.53
N ASN A 170 4.08 14.14 -17.52
CA ASN A 170 5.12 15.14 -17.34
C ASN A 170 4.55 16.53 -17.06
N TYR A 171 5.36 17.39 -16.46
CA TYR A 171 5.08 18.82 -16.32
C TYR A 171 4.96 19.52 -17.69
N ASN A 172 5.83 19.18 -18.64
CA ASN A 172 5.79 19.71 -20.01
C ASN A 172 6.52 18.79 -20.99
N GLN A 173 6.41 19.11 -22.29
CA GLN A 173 7.01 18.32 -23.38
C GLN A 173 8.55 18.31 -23.43
N THR A 174 9.21 19.07 -22.58
CA THR A 174 10.68 19.17 -22.51
C THR A 174 11.22 18.65 -21.21
N SER A 175 10.41 17.91 -20.45
CA SER A 175 10.87 17.22 -19.22
C SER A 175 12.03 16.31 -19.55
N SER A 176 13.04 16.29 -18.68
CA SER A 176 14.27 15.49 -18.85
C SER A 176 14.07 14.03 -18.56
N ASP A 177 13.03 13.72 -17.79
CA ASP A 177 12.74 12.43 -17.17
C ASP A 177 11.23 12.20 -17.01
N MET A 178 10.88 11.00 -16.68
CA MET A 178 9.57 10.52 -16.21
C MET A 178 9.80 9.20 -15.49
N SER A 179 9.14 8.99 -14.37
CA SER A 179 9.13 7.71 -13.66
C SER A 179 7.72 7.31 -13.25
N LEU A 180 7.45 5.99 -13.28
CA LEU A 180 6.24 5.39 -12.76
C LEU A 180 6.53 3.99 -12.19
N ILE A 181 6.54 3.88 -10.86
CA ILE A 181 6.73 2.61 -10.14
C ILE A 181 5.58 2.42 -9.15
N PRO A 182 4.48 1.76 -9.56
CA PRO A 182 3.32 1.54 -8.71
C PRO A 182 3.36 0.19 -8.01
N PHE A 183 2.75 0.17 -6.80
CA PHE A 183 2.47 -1.03 -6.01
C PHE A 183 1.03 -0.97 -5.51
N LEU A 184 0.35 -2.11 -5.47
CA LEU A 184 -0.95 -2.21 -4.82
C LEU A 184 -0.88 -3.29 -3.74
N THR A 185 -1.16 -2.90 -2.51
CA THR A 185 -1.09 -3.80 -1.36
C THR A 185 -2.43 -3.88 -0.65
N LEU A 186 -2.82 -5.09 -0.32
CA LEU A 186 -4.03 -5.42 0.41
C LEU A 186 -3.67 -5.77 1.85
N GLY A 187 -4.32 -5.14 2.81
CA GLY A 187 -4.31 -5.56 4.21
C GLY A 187 -5.43 -6.57 4.43
N MET A 188 -5.08 -7.79 4.83
CA MET A 188 -5.99 -8.91 4.95
C MET A 188 -6.37 -9.15 6.42
N LEU A 189 -7.62 -9.57 6.65
CA LEU A 189 -8.11 -9.98 7.98
C LEU A 189 -7.53 -11.33 8.41
N GLU A 190 -7.24 -12.20 7.46
CA GLU A 190 -6.62 -13.51 7.65
C GLU A 190 -5.61 -13.76 6.54
N GLU A 191 -4.57 -14.56 6.82
CA GLU A 191 -3.60 -14.98 5.80
C GLU A 191 -4.28 -15.85 4.74
N PRO A 192 -4.09 -15.56 3.42
CA PRO A 192 -4.67 -16.38 2.35
C PRO A 192 -4.06 -17.78 2.31
N SER A 193 -4.70 -18.70 1.59
CA SER A 193 -4.25 -20.10 1.51
C SER A 193 -2.92 -20.26 0.75
N GLU A 194 -2.65 -19.37 -0.20
CA GLU A 194 -1.41 -19.30 -0.99
C GLU A 194 -0.85 -17.86 -0.92
N PRO A 195 -0.22 -17.45 0.21
CA PRO A 195 0.23 -16.08 0.39
C PRO A 195 1.40 -15.74 -0.52
N ILE A 196 1.35 -14.57 -1.14
CA ILE A 196 2.50 -13.96 -1.84
C ILE A 196 3.33 -13.06 -0.92
N GLY A 197 2.70 -12.51 0.11
CA GLY A 197 3.32 -11.64 1.11
C GLY A 197 3.50 -10.18 0.66
N PRO A 198 4.01 -9.34 1.55
CA PRO A 198 4.30 -7.95 1.25
C PRO A 198 5.57 -7.81 0.41
N SER A 199 5.62 -6.77 -0.44
CA SER A 199 6.84 -6.40 -1.16
C SER A 199 8.01 -6.14 -0.21
N GLU A 200 9.19 -6.65 -0.55
CA GLU A 200 10.43 -6.37 0.19
C GLU A 200 10.88 -4.90 0.04
N THR A 201 10.36 -4.20 -0.95
CA THR A 201 10.67 -2.79 -1.25
C THR A 201 9.91 -1.83 -0.33
N LEU A 202 8.76 -2.25 0.20
CA LEU A 202 7.86 -1.41 0.99
C LEU A 202 8.03 -1.64 2.49
N ASN A 203 7.82 -0.59 3.26
CA ASN A 203 7.76 -0.68 4.72
C ASN A 203 6.30 -0.68 5.17
N PHE A 204 5.81 -1.83 5.63
CA PHE A 204 4.50 -1.87 6.25
C PHE A 204 4.62 -1.69 7.76
N PRO A 205 3.71 -0.95 8.39
CA PRO A 205 3.66 -0.92 9.84
C PRO A 205 3.44 -2.35 10.35
N MET A 206 4.29 -2.78 11.28
CA MET A 206 4.00 -4.01 12.01
C MET A 206 2.62 -3.86 12.62
N THR A 207 1.74 -4.82 12.39
CA THR A 207 0.41 -4.85 12.99
C THR A 207 0.56 -5.00 14.48
N ASN A 208 0.53 -3.90 15.20
CA ASN A 208 0.56 -3.94 16.67
C ASN A 208 -0.79 -4.45 17.13
N LEU A 209 -0.79 -5.51 17.94
CA LEU A 209 -2.00 -5.99 18.57
C LEU A 209 -2.47 -4.98 19.60
N HIS A 210 -3.70 -4.53 19.49
CA HIS A 210 -4.35 -3.65 20.45
C HIS A 210 -5.38 -4.43 21.26
N ALA A 211 -5.34 -4.30 22.57
CA ALA A 211 -6.40 -4.80 23.43
C ALA A 211 -7.54 -3.78 23.52
N ASP A 212 -8.77 -4.27 23.62
CA ASP A 212 -9.98 -3.47 23.81
C ASP A 212 -10.16 -2.90 25.22
N PHE A 213 -9.16 -3.08 26.06
CA PHE A 213 -9.12 -2.54 27.43
C PHE A 213 -7.94 -1.57 27.60
N LYS A 214 -8.06 -0.69 28.60
CA LYS A 214 -6.99 0.20 29.08
C LYS A 214 -6.48 -0.28 30.43
N ILE A 215 -5.19 -0.07 30.65
CA ILE A 215 -4.61 -0.26 31.99
C ILE A 215 -4.79 1.06 32.75
N GLU A 216 -5.40 0.99 33.94
CA GLU A 216 -5.58 2.15 34.82
C GLU A 216 -4.22 2.71 35.28
N SER A 217 -4.09 4.03 35.40
CA SER A 217 -2.85 4.67 35.81
C SER A 217 -2.38 4.30 37.22
N GLU A 218 -3.33 3.87 38.07
CA GLU A 218 -3.03 3.34 39.43
C GLU A 218 -2.57 1.90 39.42
N GLY A 219 -2.61 1.25 38.22
CA GLY A 219 -2.17 -0.14 37.99
C GLY A 219 -3.28 -1.15 38.13
N GLU A 220 -3.20 -2.19 37.32
CA GLU A 220 -4.08 -3.35 37.32
C GLU A 220 -3.27 -4.63 37.22
N THR A 221 -3.82 -5.74 37.70
CA THR A 221 -3.19 -7.06 37.54
C THR A 221 -3.46 -7.56 36.12
N LEU A 222 -2.40 -7.83 35.37
CA LEU A 222 -2.47 -8.43 34.05
C LEU A 222 -2.28 -9.94 34.14
N ILE A 223 -3.20 -10.70 33.55
CA ILE A 223 -3.16 -12.16 33.54
C ILE A 223 -3.16 -12.67 32.11
N LEU A 224 -2.13 -13.41 31.74
CA LEU A 224 -2.06 -14.13 30.47
C LEU A 224 -2.57 -15.56 30.69
N THR A 225 -3.56 -15.97 29.89
CA THR A 225 -4.09 -17.34 29.93
C THR A 225 -3.94 -18.00 28.54
N ASN A 226 -3.88 -19.34 28.55
CA ASN A 226 -4.03 -20.10 27.31
C ASN A 226 -5.52 -20.18 26.87
N PRO A 227 -5.81 -20.71 25.67
CA PRO A 227 -7.19 -20.82 25.17
C PRO A 227 -8.14 -21.68 26.01
N VAL A 228 -7.62 -22.51 26.91
CA VAL A 228 -8.43 -23.32 27.82
C VAL A 228 -8.60 -22.70 29.22
N GLY A 229 -8.08 -21.46 29.40
CA GLY A 229 -8.25 -20.66 30.61
C GLY A 229 -7.22 -20.92 31.70
N GLU A 230 -6.14 -21.67 31.42
CA GLU A 230 -5.05 -21.86 32.37
C GLU A 230 -4.15 -20.62 32.38
N VAL A 231 -3.78 -20.16 33.57
CA VAL A 231 -2.88 -19.00 33.76
C VAL A 231 -1.45 -19.38 33.36
N ILE A 232 -0.90 -18.62 32.39
CA ILE A 232 0.47 -18.79 31.92
C ILE A 232 1.40 -17.81 32.63
N ASP A 233 0.97 -16.56 32.81
CA ASP A 233 1.76 -15.52 33.47
C ASP A 233 0.87 -14.50 34.19
N VAL A 234 1.42 -13.85 35.19
CA VAL A 234 0.75 -12.80 35.97
C VAL A 234 1.73 -11.66 36.22
N VAL A 235 1.29 -10.44 35.96
CA VAL A 235 1.95 -9.22 36.40
C VAL A 235 1.04 -8.55 37.41
N ASP A 236 1.50 -8.49 38.67
CA ASP A 236 0.75 -7.84 39.74
C ASP A 236 0.58 -6.33 39.47
N SER A 237 -0.50 -5.78 40.00
CA SER A 237 -0.81 -4.34 39.89
C SER A 237 0.36 -3.48 40.34
N VAL A 238 0.79 -2.58 39.50
CA VAL A 238 1.81 -1.55 39.78
C VAL A 238 1.43 -0.26 39.11
N SER A 239 1.59 0.86 39.81
CA SER A 239 1.42 2.19 39.21
C SER A 239 2.64 2.52 38.38
N VAL A 240 2.43 2.76 37.07
CA VAL A 240 3.49 3.13 36.14
C VAL A 240 3.44 4.66 35.92
N PRO A 241 4.50 5.39 36.26
CA PRO A 241 4.54 6.84 36.02
C PRO A 241 4.45 7.18 34.53
N THR A 242 4.05 8.41 34.22
CA THR A 242 4.05 8.93 32.82
C THR A 242 5.47 8.87 32.27
N ASP A 243 5.58 8.46 30.98
CA ASP A 243 6.85 8.34 30.22
C ASP A 243 7.85 7.33 30.82
N VAL A 244 7.35 6.35 31.59
CA VAL A 244 8.14 5.25 32.14
C VAL A 244 7.55 3.93 31.64
N SER A 245 8.39 2.99 31.25
CA SER A 245 7.98 1.60 30.96
C SER A 245 8.26 0.68 32.13
N PHE A 246 7.48 -0.39 32.21
CA PHE A 246 7.61 -1.42 33.25
C PHE A 246 7.60 -2.80 32.59
N GLY A 247 8.61 -3.61 32.88
CA GLY A 247 8.77 -4.88 32.19
C GLY A 247 9.80 -5.80 32.84
N ARG A 248 9.96 -6.98 32.25
CA ARG A 248 10.91 -8.00 32.73
C ARG A 248 12.33 -7.72 32.26
N GLN A 249 13.29 -7.88 33.15
CA GLN A 249 14.72 -7.77 32.84
C GLN A 249 15.48 -8.99 33.44
N PRO A 250 16.21 -9.78 32.61
CA PRO A 250 16.16 -9.78 31.14
C PRO A 250 14.82 -10.25 30.63
N ASP A 251 14.58 -10.11 29.30
CA ASP A 251 13.36 -10.58 28.65
C ASP A 251 13.05 -12.04 29.03
N GLY A 252 11.79 -12.30 29.40
CA GLY A 252 11.36 -13.62 29.90
C GLY A 252 11.88 -13.98 31.31
N GLY A 253 12.61 -13.08 31.95
CA GLY A 253 13.05 -13.25 33.35
C GLY A 253 11.91 -13.08 34.34
N SER A 254 12.19 -13.35 35.61
CA SER A 254 11.21 -13.21 36.71
C SER A 254 11.22 -11.82 37.35
N GLU A 255 12.25 -11.02 37.13
CA GLU A 255 12.40 -9.70 37.73
C GLU A 255 11.66 -8.67 36.90
N LEU A 256 10.83 -7.83 37.52
CA LEU A 256 10.10 -6.72 36.94
C LEU A 256 10.75 -5.41 37.37
N VAL A 257 11.09 -4.53 36.44
CA VAL A 257 11.78 -3.28 36.68
C VAL A 257 11.15 -2.14 35.87
N PHE A 258 11.40 -0.90 36.31
CA PHE A 258 11.10 0.31 35.55
C PHE A 258 12.28 0.68 34.65
N PHE A 259 11.97 1.20 33.44
CA PHE A 259 12.93 1.67 32.46
C PHE A 259 12.75 3.15 32.16
#